data_ba54fe44927aa1465543ecb8cde1a664
#
_entry.id   ba54fe44927aa1465543ecb8cde1a664
#
_cell.length_a   1.000
_cell.length_b   1.000
_cell.length_c   1.000
_cell.angle_alpha   90.00
_cell.angle_beta   90.00
_cell.angle_gamma   90.00
#
_symmetry.space_group_name_H-M   'P 1'
#
loop_
_entity.id
_entity.type
_entity.pdbx_description
1 polymer ?
#
loop_
_entity_poly.entity_id
_entity_poly.type
_entity_poly.pdbx_seq_one_letter_code
_entity_poly.pdbx_strand_id
1 'polypeptide(L)'
;MVRKALWILLLIPSLTGCGALLVNGPPVGWENVEDASELEAVALMAPCSSGKALVYADALMAAMYGVVLASELGGDPSYFSEPITTSLLFGSFVFSAWSGNQKINDCKAFNAHVYQQLRNSAEGNDTR
;
A
#
# COMPACT_ATOMS: atom_id res chain seq x y z
N MET A 1 -4.92 25.41 -23.76
CA MET A 1 -3.98 25.03 -22.70
C MET A 1 -4.67 24.35 -21.51
N VAL A 2 -5.81 24.84 -21.02
CA VAL A 2 -6.57 24.28 -19.87
C VAL A 2 -6.97 22.81 -20.06
N ARG A 3 -7.35 22.41 -21.27
CA ARG A 3 -7.76 21.04 -21.58
C ARG A 3 -6.64 20.01 -21.43
N LYS A 4 -5.40 20.38 -21.76
CA LYS A 4 -4.22 19.50 -21.54
C LYS A 4 -3.84 19.39 -20.06
N ALA A 5 -3.97 20.50 -19.31
CA ALA A 5 -3.74 20.49 -17.86
C ALA A 5 -4.77 19.63 -17.10
N LEU A 6 -6.03 19.62 -17.54
CA LEU A 6 -7.09 18.80 -16.94
C LEU A 6 -6.81 17.28 -17.15
N TRP A 7 -6.29 16.88 -18.30
CA TRP A 7 -5.89 15.50 -18.56
C TRP A 7 -4.70 15.07 -17.70
N ILE A 8 -3.74 15.94 -17.49
CA ILE A 8 -2.59 15.68 -16.62
C ILE A 8 -3.05 15.51 -15.16
N LEU A 9 -3.98 16.37 -14.68
CA LEU A 9 -4.51 16.30 -13.32
C LEU A 9 -5.33 15.01 -13.06
N LEU A 10 -6.00 14.49 -14.09
CA LEU A 10 -6.74 13.22 -14.02
C LEU A 10 -5.81 11.99 -14.09
N LEU A 11 -4.64 12.12 -14.72
CA LEU A 11 -3.67 11.03 -14.83
C LEU A 11 -2.83 10.82 -13.57
N ILE A 12 -2.60 11.86 -12.77
CA ILE A 12 -1.79 11.79 -11.55
C ILE A 12 -2.32 10.75 -10.55
N PRO A 13 -3.62 10.71 -10.17
CA PRO A 13 -4.13 9.69 -9.26
C PRO A 13 -4.12 8.28 -9.85
N SER A 14 -4.18 8.14 -11.17
CA SER A 14 -4.10 6.85 -11.84
C SER A 14 -2.67 6.27 -11.85
N LEU A 15 -1.64 7.13 -11.77
CA LEU A 15 -0.23 6.74 -11.77
C LEU A 15 0.28 6.28 -10.41
N THR A 16 -0.40 6.64 -9.33
CA THR A 16 0.07 6.32 -7.97
C THR A 16 -0.44 4.99 -7.43
N GLY A 17 -1.44 4.39 -8.06
CA GLY A 17 -2.09 3.15 -7.60
C GLY A 17 -2.80 3.30 -6.24
N CYS A 18 -3.79 2.45 -5.99
CA CYS A 18 -4.60 2.55 -4.78
C CYS A 18 -3.84 2.10 -3.52
N GLY A 19 -2.94 1.11 -3.65
CA GLY A 19 -2.21 0.55 -2.51
C GLY A 19 -1.22 1.53 -1.89
N ALA A 20 -0.53 2.35 -2.69
CA ALA A 20 0.45 3.30 -2.18
C ALA A 20 -0.19 4.46 -1.40
N LEU A 21 -1.36 4.93 -1.84
CA LEU A 21 -2.03 6.11 -1.27
C LEU A 21 -3.06 5.76 -0.19
N LEU A 22 -3.84 4.70 -0.39
CA LEU A 22 -5.00 4.39 0.46
C LEU A 22 -4.68 3.37 1.56
N VAL A 23 -3.54 2.68 1.48
CA VAL A 23 -3.08 1.80 2.56
C VAL A 23 -2.31 2.62 3.59
N ASN A 24 -2.86 2.70 4.81
CA ASN A 24 -2.19 3.32 5.94
C ASN A 24 -1.25 2.30 6.59
N GLY A 25 0.02 2.70 6.75
CA GLY A 25 0.99 1.97 7.56
C GLY A 25 0.85 2.28 9.05
N PRO A 26 1.64 1.62 9.92
CA PRO A 26 1.68 1.93 11.34
C PRO A 26 2.26 3.33 11.58
N PRO A 27 2.01 3.93 12.74
CA PRO A 27 2.59 5.20 13.13
C PRO A 27 4.12 5.14 13.17
N VAL A 28 4.78 6.23 12.81
CA VAL A 28 6.25 6.29 12.83
C VAL A 28 6.75 6.21 14.27
N GLY A 29 7.75 5.36 14.52
CA GLY A 29 8.39 5.24 15.84
C GLY A 29 7.66 4.34 16.82
N TRP A 30 6.62 3.63 16.41
CA TRP A 30 5.88 2.69 17.28
C TRP A 30 6.76 1.61 17.92
N GLU A 31 7.86 1.25 17.28
CA GLU A 31 8.81 0.25 17.78
C GLU A 31 9.55 0.69 19.06
N ASN A 32 9.59 1.99 19.34
CA ASN A 32 10.26 2.57 20.50
C ASN A 32 9.31 2.87 21.66
N VAL A 33 8.03 2.56 21.52
CA VAL A 33 7.03 2.75 22.58
C VAL A 33 7.03 1.52 23.49
N GLU A 34 7.51 1.67 24.71
CA GLU A 34 7.61 0.59 25.71
C GLU A 34 6.34 0.50 26.59
N ASP A 35 5.60 1.59 26.75
CA ASP A 35 4.39 1.63 27.57
C ASP A 35 3.17 1.10 26.81
N ALA A 36 2.55 0.06 27.36
CA ALA A 36 1.38 -0.57 26.76
C ALA A 36 0.19 0.39 26.61
N SER A 37 -0.01 1.33 27.56
CA SER A 37 -1.11 2.31 27.52
C SER A 37 -0.89 3.38 26.44
N GLU A 38 0.34 3.80 26.24
CA GLU A 38 0.72 4.73 25.19
C GLU A 38 0.58 4.06 23.82
N LEU A 39 1.01 2.80 23.70
CA LEU A 39 0.91 2.02 22.47
C LEU A 39 -0.55 1.78 22.06
N GLU A 40 -1.44 1.51 23.03
CA GLU A 40 -2.88 1.39 22.80
C GLU A 40 -3.48 2.72 22.33
N ALA A 41 -3.13 3.84 22.94
CA ALA A 41 -3.58 5.16 22.52
C ALA A 41 -3.14 5.49 21.10
N VAL A 42 -1.89 5.17 20.73
CA VAL A 42 -1.35 5.33 19.38
C VAL A 42 -2.11 4.46 18.37
N ALA A 43 -2.43 3.21 18.72
CA ALA A 43 -3.19 2.30 17.87
C ALA A 43 -4.63 2.79 17.60
N LEU A 44 -5.27 3.41 18.60
CA LEU A 44 -6.61 3.98 18.47
C LEU A 44 -6.63 5.27 17.65
N MET A 45 -5.60 6.12 17.77
CA MET A 45 -5.52 7.39 17.06
C MET A 45 -5.14 7.24 15.58
N ALA A 46 -4.37 6.24 15.25
CA ALA A 46 -3.87 6.00 13.89
C ALA A 46 -4.11 4.55 13.45
N PRO A 47 -5.38 4.17 13.19
CA PRO A 47 -5.68 2.82 12.75
C PRO A 47 -5.02 2.52 11.41
N CYS A 48 -4.21 1.48 11.39
CA CYS A 48 -3.53 1.05 10.17
C CYS A 48 -4.32 -0.03 9.40
N SER A 49 -4.11 -0.09 8.09
CA SER A 49 -4.81 -1.01 7.19
C SER A 49 -4.18 -2.39 7.19
N SER A 50 -4.92 -3.42 7.60
CA SER A 50 -4.48 -4.83 7.53
C SER A 50 -5.07 -5.61 6.34
N GLY A 51 -6.00 -5.02 5.61
CA GLY A 51 -6.66 -5.62 4.46
C GLY A 51 -5.84 -5.55 3.18
N LYS A 52 -5.75 -6.66 2.42
CA LYS A 52 -4.97 -6.76 1.18
C LYS A 52 -5.76 -6.46 -0.10
N ALA A 53 -7.03 -6.09 -0.01
CA ALA A 53 -7.91 -5.93 -1.18
C ALA A 53 -7.35 -4.94 -2.22
N LEU A 54 -6.87 -3.77 -1.76
CA LEU A 54 -6.28 -2.75 -2.64
C LEU A 54 -4.97 -3.21 -3.27
N VAL A 55 -4.14 -3.94 -2.53
CA VAL A 55 -2.88 -4.50 -3.05
C VAL A 55 -3.16 -5.54 -4.14
N TYR A 56 -4.19 -6.39 -3.96
CA TYR A 56 -4.60 -7.34 -4.99
C TYR A 56 -5.17 -6.65 -6.23
N ALA A 57 -5.93 -5.57 -6.06
CA ALA A 57 -6.42 -4.76 -7.18
C ALA A 57 -5.25 -4.17 -8.00
N ASP A 58 -4.25 -3.58 -7.34
CA ASP A 58 -3.07 -3.05 -8.01
C ASP A 58 -2.24 -4.16 -8.69
N ALA A 59 -2.08 -5.30 -8.05
CA ALA A 59 -1.39 -6.45 -8.63
C ALA A 59 -2.10 -7.00 -9.87
N LEU A 60 -3.44 -7.03 -9.85
CA LEU A 60 -4.24 -7.42 -11.00
C LEU A 60 -4.06 -6.45 -12.18
N MET A 61 -4.10 -5.14 -11.91
CA MET A 61 -3.86 -4.10 -12.90
C MET A 61 -2.44 -4.20 -13.47
N ALA A 62 -1.44 -4.43 -12.61
CA ALA A 62 -0.07 -4.69 -13.05
C ALA A 62 0.00 -5.90 -13.99
N ALA A 63 -0.66 -7.00 -13.67
CA ALA A 63 -0.69 -8.19 -14.52
C ALA A 63 -1.32 -7.89 -15.90
N MET A 64 -2.43 -7.16 -15.94
CA MET A 64 -3.09 -6.75 -17.19
C MET A 64 -2.17 -5.89 -18.07
N TYR A 65 -1.56 -4.85 -17.50
CA TYR A 65 -0.62 -4.00 -18.24
C TYR A 65 0.66 -4.74 -18.63
N GLY A 66 1.10 -5.71 -17.85
CA GLY A 66 2.22 -6.58 -18.16
C GLY A 66 1.98 -7.45 -19.40
N VAL A 67 0.76 -7.99 -19.56
CA VAL A 67 0.37 -8.75 -20.75
C VAL A 67 0.34 -7.85 -21.99
N VAL A 68 -0.24 -6.64 -21.86
CA VAL A 68 -0.26 -5.66 -22.97
C VAL A 68 1.16 -5.30 -23.39
N LEU A 69 2.04 -4.97 -22.43
CA LEU A 69 3.43 -4.63 -22.69
C LEU A 69 4.18 -5.78 -23.38
N ALA A 70 3.95 -7.03 -22.96
CA ALA A 70 4.56 -8.20 -23.58
C ALA A 70 4.11 -8.38 -25.03
N SER A 71 2.83 -8.12 -25.33
CA SER A 71 2.31 -8.20 -26.70
C SER A 71 2.88 -7.09 -27.61
N GLU A 72 3.03 -5.87 -27.10
CA GLU A 72 3.67 -4.77 -27.83
C GLU A 72 5.14 -5.06 -28.17
N LEU A 73 5.89 -5.62 -27.23
CA LEU A 73 7.28 -6.03 -27.43
C LEU A 73 7.42 -7.23 -28.37
N GLY A 74 6.38 -8.07 -28.49
CA GLY A 74 6.31 -9.21 -29.41
C GLY A 74 6.01 -8.84 -30.86
N GLY A 75 5.77 -7.54 -31.15
CA GLY A 75 5.56 -7.04 -32.52
C GLY A 75 4.11 -7.08 -33.00
N ASP A 76 3.15 -7.44 -32.15
CA ASP A 76 1.72 -7.28 -32.44
C ASP A 76 1.30 -5.83 -32.14
N PRO A 77 0.85 -5.06 -33.14
CA PRO A 77 0.39 -3.70 -32.91
C PRO A 77 -0.95 -3.73 -32.17
N SER A 78 -0.89 -3.73 -30.86
CA SER A 78 -2.08 -3.65 -30.03
C SER A 78 -2.53 -2.19 -29.80
N TYR A 79 -3.76 -2.02 -29.37
CA TYR A 79 -4.55 -0.78 -29.31
C TYR A 79 -3.93 0.37 -28.47
N PHE A 80 -2.82 0.18 -27.81
CA PHE A 80 -2.12 1.20 -27.03
C PHE A 80 -0.87 1.66 -27.78
N SER A 81 -0.95 2.85 -28.34
CA SER A 81 -0.02 3.36 -29.35
C SER A 81 1.35 3.82 -28.84
N GLU A 82 1.67 3.66 -27.54
CA GLU A 82 2.98 4.08 -27.03
C GLU A 82 3.48 3.14 -25.92
N PRO A 83 4.53 2.33 -26.17
CA PRO A 83 5.09 1.38 -25.19
C PRO A 83 5.65 2.07 -23.93
N ILE A 84 6.00 3.35 -24.03
CA ILE A 84 6.48 4.15 -22.88
C ILE A 84 5.35 4.34 -21.86
N THR A 85 4.13 4.66 -22.29
CA THR A 85 2.97 4.87 -21.42
C THR A 85 2.58 3.57 -20.72
N THR A 86 2.55 2.46 -21.46
CA THR A 86 2.23 1.13 -20.92
C THR A 86 3.27 0.70 -19.88
N SER A 87 4.57 0.94 -20.14
CA SER A 87 5.66 0.64 -19.21
C SER A 87 5.56 1.45 -17.91
N LEU A 88 5.21 2.73 -18.01
CA LEU A 88 5.03 3.61 -16.83
C LEU A 88 3.84 3.16 -15.98
N LEU A 89 2.72 2.80 -16.60
CA LEU A 89 1.54 2.28 -15.91
C LEU A 89 1.85 0.94 -15.23
N PHE A 90 2.45 0.01 -15.93
CA PHE A 90 2.90 -1.26 -15.36
C PHE A 90 3.79 -1.05 -14.14
N GLY A 91 4.85 -0.24 -14.27
CA GLY A 91 5.78 0.05 -13.20
C GLY A 91 5.11 0.71 -11.99
N SER A 92 4.16 1.64 -12.22
CA SER A 92 3.45 2.32 -11.14
C SER A 92 2.56 1.38 -10.34
N PHE A 93 1.85 0.46 -10.98
CA PHE A 93 1.02 -0.54 -10.29
C PHE A 93 1.86 -1.58 -9.55
N VAL A 94 2.98 -2.02 -10.12
CA VAL A 94 3.93 -2.92 -9.42
C VAL A 94 4.47 -2.24 -8.17
N PHE A 95 4.92 -0.99 -8.27
CA PHE A 95 5.42 -0.22 -7.13
C PHE A 95 4.34 -0.01 -6.06
N SER A 96 3.10 0.32 -6.49
CA SER A 96 1.96 0.51 -5.58
C SER A 96 1.59 -0.77 -4.84
N ALA A 97 1.52 -1.91 -5.53
CA ALA A 97 1.25 -3.21 -4.92
C ALA A 97 2.35 -3.60 -3.91
N TRP A 98 3.61 -3.39 -4.26
CA TRP A 98 4.74 -3.67 -3.38
C TRP A 98 4.74 -2.77 -2.14
N SER A 99 4.62 -1.45 -2.31
CA SER A 99 4.57 -0.48 -1.21
C SER A 99 3.37 -0.71 -0.30
N GLY A 100 2.18 -0.95 -0.87
CA GLY A 100 0.98 -1.28 -0.11
C GLY A 100 1.13 -2.58 0.69
N ASN A 101 1.76 -3.62 0.11
CA ASN A 101 2.00 -4.87 0.80
C ASN A 101 2.99 -4.72 1.97
N GLN A 102 4.04 -3.89 1.84
CA GLN A 102 4.93 -3.57 2.95
C GLN A 102 4.17 -2.91 4.10
N LYS A 103 3.41 -1.85 3.84
CA LYS A 103 2.61 -1.16 4.86
C LYS A 103 1.66 -2.08 5.60
N ILE A 104 1.04 -3.05 4.89
CA ILE A 104 0.16 -4.05 5.50
C ILE A 104 0.93 -5.01 6.42
N ASN A 105 2.12 -5.44 6.00
CA ASN A 105 2.94 -6.33 6.83
C ASN A 105 3.43 -5.60 8.09
N ASP A 106 3.86 -4.35 7.95
CA ASP A 106 4.27 -3.51 9.08
C ASP A 106 3.09 -3.26 10.05
N CYS A 107 1.88 -3.04 9.50
CA CYS A 107 0.66 -2.92 10.29
C CYS A 107 0.33 -4.21 11.06
N LYS A 108 0.54 -5.38 10.47
CA LYS A 108 0.36 -6.66 11.16
C LYS A 108 1.38 -6.85 12.28
N ALA A 109 2.63 -6.47 12.04
CA ALA A 109 3.68 -6.50 13.05
C ALA A 109 3.35 -5.57 14.22
N PHE A 110 2.92 -4.35 13.92
CA PHE A 110 2.44 -3.38 14.92
C PHE A 110 1.30 -3.94 15.77
N ASN A 111 0.25 -4.45 15.13
CA ASN A 111 -0.88 -5.03 15.86
C ASN A 111 -0.47 -6.23 16.74
N ALA A 112 0.42 -7.10 16.25
CA ALA A 112 0.94 -8.21 17.04
C ALA A 112 1.72 -7.73 18.25
N HIS A 113 2.51 -6.66 18.11
CA HIS A 113 3.26 -6.05 19.20
C HIS A 113 2.32 -5.44 20.27
N VAL A 114 1.30 -4.69 19.85
CA VAL A 114 0.25 -4.16 20.74
C VAL A 114 -0.39 -5.28 21.57
N TYR A 115 -0.81 -6.37 20.92
CA TYR A 115 -1.42 -7.52 21.61
C TYR A 115 -0.47 -8.18 22.61
N GLN A 116 0.81 -8.31 22.29
CA GLN A 116 1.81 -8.87 23.21
C GLN A 116 2.00 -7.98 24.44
N GLN A 117 2.13 -6.68 24.25
CA GLN A 117 2.30 -5.72 25.36
C GLN A 117 1.09 -5.72 26.30
N LEU A 118 -0.12 -5.70 25.76
CA LEU A 118 -1.36 -5.75 26.53
C LEU A 118 -1.48 -7.06 27.33
N ARG A 119 -1.11 -8.20 26.74
CA ARG A 119 -1.10 -9.49 27.43
C ARG A 119 -0.11 -9.50 28.60
N ASN A 120 1.13 -9.05 28.36
CA ASN A 120 2.16 -9.02 29.39
C ASN A 120 1.76 -8.12 30.57
N SER A 121 1.11 -6.99 30.28
CA SER A 121 0.59 -6.06 31.29
C SER A 121 -0.54 -6.68 32.14
N ALA A 122 -1.41 -7.48 31.50
CA ALA A 122 -2.48 -8.18 32.18
C ALA A 122 -1.94 -9.30 33.10
N GLU A 123 -0.99 -10.10 32.63
CA GLU A 123 -0.37 -11.18 33.42
C GLU A 123 0.47 -10.65 34.57
N GLY A 124 1.18 -9.51 34.40
CA GLY A 124 1.97 -8.87 35.47
C GLY A 124 1.13 -8.28 36.57
N ASN A 125 -0.14 -7.97 36.35
CA ASN A 125 -1.05 -7.41 37.33
C ASN A 125 -1.76 -8.48 38.16
N ASP A 126 -1.85 -9.73 37.68
CA ASP A 126 -2.50 -10.85 38.39
C ASP A 126 -1.58 -11.51 39.42
N THR A 127 -0.30 -11.19 39.40
CA THR A 127 0.72 -11.72 40.32
C THR A 127 1.03 -10.82 41.54
N ARG A 128 0.30 -9.72 41.74
CA ARG A 128 0.42 -8.82 42.88
C ARG A 128 -0.79 -8.90 43.78
#